data_a25293f6403d49795420513ee735708d
#
_entry.id   a25293f6403d49795420513ee735708d
#
_cell.length_a   1.000
_cell.length_b   1.000
_cell.length_c   1.000
_cell.angle_alpha   90.00
_cell.angle_beta   90.00
_cell.angle_gamma   90.00
#
_symmetry.space_group_name_H-M   'P 1'
#
loop_
_entity.id
_entity.type
_entity.pdbx_description
1 polymer ?
#
loop_
_entity_poly.entity_id
_entity_poly.type
_entity_poly.pdbx_seq_one_letter_code
_entity_poly.pdbx_strand_id
1 'polypeptide(L)'
;MLLKTGFKDSIRRYFKGSESLHGQPLPEVNKALIEDAPRVVRLTIWAIIGFFIFLMLWANYAVIDEVTKGDGKAIPSSKIQKIQNLEGGIVSELFVTEGQIVDAGAPLIRLDDTRFASNVGETEADRLSMLLRVERLSAEVDDRPLNFPADVLKAVPGQAASEESLYISRRQQLHDEIGGLQEQLIQRQQELREFTSKQAQYRNGLSLQRQEINMSEPLVAQGAVSPVEVLRLKRAEVETRGQLDATTLAIPRAESAIKEVQRKIDETRGKFRSEALTQLNEARTDLNKAQATGKALEDRVSRTLVTSPVRGIVNKLLVNTIGGVIQPGSDLVEIVPLDDTLLVEAKIRPQDIAFLHPGQEATVKFTAYDYTIYGGLKARLEQIGADTITDEDKKTTYYIIKLRTDRSHLGTDEKPLLIIPGMVASVDIITGKKTVLSYLLKPIIRARAEALHER
;
A
#
# COMPACT_ATOMS: atom_id res chain seq x y z
N MET A 1 -20.00 11.37 67.58
CA MET A 1 -20.94 11.50 68.72
C MET A 1 -20.23 12.28 69.79
N LEU A 2 -20.77 13.35 70.38
CA LEU A 2 -20.17 14.37 71.22
C LEU A 2 -19.58 15.57 70.54
N LEU A 3 -20.46 16.56 70.23
CA LEU A 3 -20.20 18.03 70.23
C LEU A 3 -21.45 18.77 69.75
N LYS A 4 -22.59 18.64 70.45
CA LYS A 4 -23.85 19.33 70.09
C LYS A 4 -24.60 19.91 71.29
N THR A 5 -23.94 20.24 72.38
CA THR A 5 -24.60 20.76 73.56
C THR A 5 -24.02 22.02 74.15
N GLY A 6 -22.99 22.66 73.59
CA GLY A 6 -22.33 23.82 74.15
C GLY A 6 -22.83 25.23 73.79
N PHE A 7 -23.61 25.35 72.71
CA PHE A 7 -23.93 26.70 72.19
C PHE A 7 -25.29 27.26 72.60
N LYS A 8 -26.19 26.41 73.08
CA LYS A 8 -27.52 26.88 73.56
C LYS A 8 -27.48 27.41 75.00
N ASP A 9 -26.52 26.97 75.79
CA ASP A 9 -26.42 27.40 77.23
C ASP A 9 -25.60 28.68 77.39
N SER A 10 -24.74 29.07 76.48
CA SER A 10 -24.02 30.35 76.54
C SER A 10 -24.91 31.56 76.23
N ILE A 11 -25.94 31.41 75.40
CA ILE A 11 -26.84 32.52 75.10
C ILE A 11 -27.85 32.77 76.22
N ARG A 12 -28.18 31.77 76.98
CA ARG A 12 -29.12 31.91 78.10
C ARG A 12 -28.51 32.58 79.32
N ARG A 13 -27.18 32.58 79.46
CA ARG A 13 -26.49 33.26 80.61
C ARG A 13 -26.25 34.74 80.37
N TYR A 14 -26.32 35.25 79.17
CA TYR A 14 -26.14 36.65 78.87
C TYR A 14 -27.41 37.48 79.08
N PHE A 15 -28.59 36.85 79.22
CA PHE A 15 -29.88 37.51 79.37
C PHE A 15 -30.51 37.39 80.76
N LYS A 16 -29.74 36.93 81.77
CA LYS A 16 -30.23 36.80 83.12
C LYS A 16 -29.25 37.45 84.15
N GLY A 17 -29.33 38.79 84.21
CA GLY A 17 -28.54 39.48 85.28
C GLY A 17 -28.52 41.00 85.07
N SER A 18 -29.60 41.68 85.37
CA SER A 18 -29.60 42.99 85.99
C SER A 18 -31.00 43.32 86.55
N GLU A 19 -31.29 42.78 87.75
CA GLU A 19 -32.31 43.41 88.55
C GLU A 19 -31.66 44.52 89.38
N SER A 20 -32.38 45.64 89.36
CA SER A 20 -32.37 46.78 90.36
C SER A 20 -31.13 47.65 90.40
N LEU A 21 -31.24 48.81 89.83
CA LEU A 21 -30.85 50.08 90.45
C LEU A 21 -31.91 51.16 90.11
N HIS A 22 -32.44 51.69 91.21
CA HIS A 22 -33.50 52.76 91.26
C HIS A 22 -33.10 54.03 90.60
N GLY A 23 -34.04 54.64 89.88
CA GLY A 23 -34.36 56.06 89.92
C GLY A 23 -33.45 57.05 89.24
N GLN A 24 -33.60 57.21 87.87
CA GLN A 24 -33.55 58.47 87.22
C GLN A 24 -34.35 58.44 85.89
N PRO A 25 -35.20 59.41 85.52
CA PRO A 25 -35.90 59.34 84.24
C PRO A 25 -34.90 59.58 83.12
N LEU A 26 -34.78 58.61 82.29
CA LEU A 26 -33.97 58.66 81.06
C LEU A 26 -34.63 59.61 80.03
N PRO A 27 -33.84 60.42 79.31
CA PRO A 27 -34.38 61.34 78.32
C PRO A 27 -35.10 60.58 77.18
N GLU A 28 -36.13 61.17 76.59
CA GLU A 28 -37.06 60.65 75.62
C GLU A 28 -36.46 59.95 74.38
N VAL A 29 -35.17 60.13 74.15
CA VAL A 29 -34.44 59.54 73.02
C VAL A 29 -34.34 57.96 73.15
N ASN A 30 -34.46 57.44 74.37
CA ASN A 30 -34.33 55.93 74.56
C ASN A 30 -35.71 55.21 74.43
N LYS A 31 -36.82 55.92 74.42
CA LYS A 31 -38.11 55.29 74.20
C LYS A 31 -38.36 54.88 72.73
N ALA A 32 -37.77 55.63 71.80
CA ALA A 32 -37.88 55.33 70.36
C ALA A 32 -37.10 54.04 69.92
N LEU A 33 -36.23 53.52 70.79
CA LEU A 33 -35.48 52.30 70.51
C LEU A 33 -36.16 51.00 71.00
N ILE A 34 -37.26 51.06 71.69
CA ILE A 34 -38.00 49.94 72.28
C ILE A 34 -39.39 49.77 71.60
N GLU A 35 -39.78 50.62 70.70
CA GLU A 35 -41.00 50.38 69.93
C GLU A 35 -40.80 49.25 68.95
N ASP A 36 -41.63 48.17 69.11
CA ASP A 36 -41.67 47.03 68.21
C ASP A 36 -41.73 47.53 66.76
N ALA A 37 -40.70 47.16 65.98
CA ALA A 37 -40.61 47.48 64.56
C ALA A 37 -41.93 47.14 63.88
N PRO A 38 -42.54 48.08 63.14
CA PRO A 38 -43.85 47.89 62.52
C PRO A 38 -43.80 46.60 61.64
N ARG A 39 -44.89 45.88 61.57
CA ARG A 39 -44.97 44.58 60.85
C ARG A 39 -44.40 44.66 59.44
N VAL A 40 -44.48 45.80 58.82
CA VAL A 40 -43.92 46.09 57.48
C VAL A 40 -42.38 45.98 57.50
N VAL A 41 -41.73 46.55 58.49
CA VAL A 41 -40.24 46.48 58.62
C VAL A 41 -39.75 45.05 58.86
N ARG A 42 -40.44 44.26 59.69
CA ARG A 42 -40.14 42.83 59.84
C ARG A 42 -40.34 42.08 58.56
N LEU A 43 -41.42 42.34 57.79
CA LEU A 43 -41.71 41.70 56.50
C LEU A 43 -40.68 42.06 55.44
N THR A 44 -40.24 43.31 55.38
CA THR A 44 -39.15 43.75 54.49
C THR A 44 -37.81 43.11 54.84
N ILE A 45 -37.49 42.99 56.15
CA ILE A 45 -36.26 42.30 56.57
C ILE A 45 -36.31 40.80 56.16
N TRP A 46 -37.43 40.11 56.42
CA TRP A 46 -37.61 38.73 55.99
C TRP A 46 -37.61 38.58 54.47
N ALA A 47 -38.15 39.51 53.70
CA ALA A 47 -38.11 39.55 52.26
C ALA A 47 -36.66 39.73 51.76
N ILE A 48 -35.88 40.61 52.37
CA ILE A 48 -34.48 40.84 52.04
C ILE A 48 -33.65 39.60 52.39
N ILE A 49 -33.87 38.97 53.57
CA ILE A 49 -33.19 37.73 53.94
C ILE A 49 -33.56 36.61 52.97
N GLY A 50 -34.85 36.46 52.65
CA GLY A 50 -35.33 35.49 51.67
C GLY A 50 -34.72 35.67 50.26
N PHE A 51 -34.62 36.95 49.82
CA PHE A 51 -33.98 37.30 48.56
C PHE A 51 -32.49 36.93 48.56
N PHE A 52 -31.75 37.23 49.64
CA PHE A 52 -30.33 36.83 49.74
C PHE A 52 -30.14 35.32 49.80
N ILE A 53 -31.01 34.58 50.52
CA ILE A 53 -30.98 33.11 50.53
C ILE A 53 -31.27 32.58 49.13
N PHE A 54 -32.28 33.13 48.44
CA PHE A 54 -32.58 32.76 47.04
C PHE A 54 -31.40 33.04 46.10
N LEU A 55 -30.79 34.20 46.24
CA LEU A 55 -29.65 34.62 45.44
C LEU A 55 -28.42 33.71 45.71
N MET A 56 -28.20 33.32 46.95
CA MET A 56 -27.16 32.39 47.31
C MET A 56 -27.38 30.96 46.80
N LEU A 57 -28.63 30.47 46.86
CA LEU A 57 -29.03 29.21 46.24
C LEU A 57 -28.90 29.29 44.72
N TRP A 58 -29.38 30.34 44.06
CA TRP A 58 -29.22 30.56 42.64
C TRP A 58 -27.74 30.59 42.23
N ALA A 59 -26.90 31.33 42.97
CA ALA A 59 -25.45 31.45 42.72
C ALA A 59 -24.72 30.11 42.89
N ASN A 60 -25.26 29.18 43.69
CA ASN A 60 -24.73 27.82 43.87
C ASN A 60 -25.10 26.91 42.67
N TYR A 61 -26.25 27.14 42.00
CA TYR A 61 -26.67 26.37 40.85
C TYR A 61 -26.22 26.99 39.49
N ALA A 62 -26.04 28.31 39.45
CA ALA A 62 -25.57 29.00 38.26
C ALA A 62 -24.08 28.65 38.00
N VAL A 63 -23.82 28.07 36.82
CA VAL A 63 -22.48 27.62 36.42
C VAL A 63 -21.91 28.56 35.40
N ILE A 64 -20.65 28.95 35.54
CA ILE A 64 -19.86 29.74 34.60
C ILE A 64 -18.66 28.92 34.13
N ASP A 65 -18.37 28.94 32.83
CA ASP A 65 -17.20 28.29 32.28
C ASP A 65 -15.92 29.03 32.71
N GLU A 66 -14.95 28.26 33.25
CA GLU A 66 -13.61 28.76 33.52
C GLU A 66 -12.76 28.60 32.28
N VAL A 67 -12.20 29.69 31.78
CA VAL A 67 -11.40 29.66 30.56
C VAL A 67 -9.95 30.08 30.83
N THR A 68 -9.04 29.35 30.25
CA THR A 68 -7.61 29.72 30.17
C THR A 68 -7.35 30.43 28.85
N LYS A 69 -6.72 31.60 28.92
CA LYS A 69 -6.40 32.40 27.74
C LYS A 69 -4.97 32.21 27.30
N GLY A 70 -4.76 32.13 26.00
CA GLY A 70 -3.45 32.10 25.37
C GLY A 70 -3.41 32.96 24.12
N ASP A 71 -2.24 33.53 23.84
CA ASP A 71 -1.97 34.21 22.58
C ASP A 71 -1.32 33.21 21.63
N GLY A 72 -1.77 33.17 20.39
CA GLY A 72 -1.31 32.24 19.39
C GLY A 72 -1.31 32.75 17.98
N LYS A 73 -0.94 31.90 17.07
CA LYS A 73 -0.96 32.15 15.63
C LYS A 73 -1.44 30.92 14.87
N ALA A 74 -2.13 31.14 13.76
CA ALA A 74 -2.44 30.06 12.83
C ALA A 74 -1.15 29.53 12.21
N ILE A 75 -0.99 28.21 12.24
CA ILE A 75 0.06 27.50 11.51
C ILE A 75 -0.58 26.50 10.55
N PRO A 76 0.06 26.12 9.46
CA PRO A 76 -0.44 25.05 8.60
C PRO A 76 -0.60 23.77 9.42
N SER A 77 -1.69 23.03 9.18
CA SER A 77 -1.89 21.72 9.82
C SER A 77 -0.86 20.69 9.35
N SER A 78 -0.43 20.82 8.10
CA SER A 78 0.58 19.99 7.46
C SER A 78 1.88 20.77 7.27
N LYS A 79 3.00 20.03 7.35
CA LYS A 79 4.32 20.60 7.04
C LYS A 79 4.43 20.94 5.56
N ILE A 80 5.25 21.93 5.24
CA ILE A 80 5.62 22.26 3.85
C ILE A 80 6.07 20.98 3.15
N GLN A 81 5.41 20.67 2.04
CA GLN A 81 5.75 19.54 1.19
C GLN A 81 6.84 19.96 0.20
N LYS A 82 7.97 19.31 0.26
CA LYS A 82 9.05 19.48 -0.69
C LYS A 82 8.90 18.44 -1.79
N ILE A 83 8.66 18.91 -2.98
CA ILE A 83 8.52 18.05 -4.15
C ILE A 83 9.89 17.85 -4.76
N GLN A 84 10.32 16.60 -4.83
CA GLN A 84 11.59 16.16 -5.35
C GLN A 84 11.39 15.27 -6.58
N ASN A 85 12.34 15.28 -7.49
CA ASN A 85 12.38 14.31 -8.60
C ASN A 85 13.56 13.36 -8.44
N LEU A 86 13.29 12.06 -8.54
CA LEU A 86 14.28 11.01 -8.35
C LEU A 86 15.22 10.88 -9.55
N GLU A 87 14.75 11.13 -10.77
CA GLU A 87 15.46 10.84 -12.01
C GLU A 87 16.36 12.00 -12.43
N GLY A 88 15.98 13.26 -12.09
CA GLY A 88 16.64 14.46 -12.63
C GLY A 88 16.38 14.61 -14.13
N GLY A 89 17.05 15.55 -14.76
CA GLY A 89 16.94 15.79 -16.20
C GLY A 89 16.92 17.26 -16.57
N ILE A 90 16.53 17.56 -17.80
CA ILE A 90 16.41 18.93 -18.32
C ILE A 90 14.96 19.37 -18.18
N VAL A 91 14.71 20.58 -17.70
CA VAL A 91 13.37 21.15 -17.61
C VAL A 91 12.87 21.50 -19.00
N SER A 92 11.78 20.85 -19.43
CA SER A 92 11.11 21.12 -20.70
C SER A 92 10.07 22.22 -20.56
N GLU A 93 9.20 22.12 -19.52
CA GLU A 93 8.10 23.05 -19.29
C GLU A 93 7.88 23.29 -17.81
N LEU A 94 7.42 24.50 -17.48
CA LEU A 94 6.96 24.90 -16.14
C LEU A 94 5.47 25.26 -16.24
N PHE A 95 4.63 24.62 -15.41
CA PHE A 95 3.18 24.83 -15.43
C PHE A 95 2.69 25.74 -14.32
N VAL A 96 3.54 26.07 -13.33
CA VAL A 96 3.14 26.80 -12.13
C VAL A 96 4.08 27.96 -11.85
N THR A 97 3.53 28.96 -11.10
CA THR A 97 4.26 30.11 -10.61
C THR A 97 4.18 30.20 -9.08
N GLU A 98 5.10 30.91 -8.44
CA GLU A 98 5.05 31.16 -7.00
C GLU A 98 3.76 31.90 -6.61
N GLY A 99 3.12 31.49 -5.53
CA GLY A 99 1.83 32.00 -5.05
C GLY A 99 0.59 31.39 -5.71
N GLN A 100 0.74 30.54 -6.72
CA GLN A 100 -0.38 29.89 -7.38
C GLN A 100 -0.96 28.77 -6.52
N ILE A 101 -2.30 28.61 -6.52
CA ILE A 101 -2.99 27.47 -5.91
C ILE A 101 -3.01 26.33 -6.91
N VAL A 102 -2.61 25.15 -6.46
CA VAL A 102 -2.59 23.91 -7.24
C VAL A 102 -3.43 22.84 -6.56
N ASP A 103 -4.12 22.04 -7.35
CA ASP A 103 -4.87 20.89 -6.85
C ASP A 103 -3.97 19.65 -6.79
N ALA A 104 -4.38 18.64 -6.02
CA ALA A 104 -3.70 17.35 -6.00
C ALA A 104 -3.71 16.72 -7.40
N GLY A 105 -2.56 16.23 -7.88
CA GLY A 105 -2.38 15.69 -9.22
C GLY A 105 -2.12 16.73 -10.33
N ALA A 106 -2.19 18.03 -10.02
CA ALA A 106 -1.90 19.09 -11.01
C ALA A 106 -0.44 19.01 -11.45
N PRO A 107 -0.14 19.18 -12.77
CA PRO A 107 1.21 19.22 -13.29
C PRO A 107 1.95 20.47 -12.78
N LEU A 108 3.18 20.27 -12.32
CA LEU A 108 4.04 21.34 -11.83
C LEU A 108 5.18 21.62 -12.81
N ILE A 109 5.93 20.58 -13.16
CA ILE A 109 7.12 20.66 -14.02
C ILE A 109 7.13 19.45 -14.92
N ARG A 110 7.48 19.64 -16.19
CA ARG A 110 7.80 18.57 -17.13
C ARG A 110 9.30 18.53 -17.40
N LEU A 111 9.90 17.38 -17.25
CA LEU A 111 11.28 17.12 -17.65
C LEU A 111 11.31 16.56 -19.07
N ASP A 112 12.40 16.73 -19.77
CA ASP A 112 12.65 16.12 -21.09
C ASP A 112 12.68 14.60 -20.93
N ASP A 113 11.73 13.95 -21.57
CA ASP A 113 11.54 12.51 -21.56
C ASP A 113 12.14 11.79 -22.78
N THR A 114 12.71 12.51 -23.74
CA THR A 114 13.18 11.98 -25.02
C THR A 114 14.08 10.78 -24.85
N ARG A 115 15.04 10.85 -23.92
CA ARG A 115 15.97 9.76 -23.64
C ARG A 115 15.26 8.54 -23.02
N PHE A 116 14.35 8.78 -22.10
CA PHE A 116 13.60 7.70 -21.41
C PHE A 116 12.60 7.05 -22.36
N ALA A 117 11.90 7.84 -23.19
CA ALA A 117 10.97 7.37 -24.22
C ALA A 117 11.67 6.51 -25.28
N SER A 118 12.89 6.91 -25.71
CA SER A 118 13.70 6.10 -26.62
C SER A 118 14.07 4.75 -26.02
N ASN A 119 14.48 4.71 -24.76
CA ASN A 119 14.80 3.45 -24.05
C ASN A 119 13.55 2.55 -23.89
N VAL A 120 12.37 3.14 -23.65
CA VAL A 120 11.09 2.39 -23.63
C VAL A 120 10.82 1.77 -25.00
N GLY A 121 10.97 2.54 -26.08
CA GLY A 121 10.77 2.04 -27.43
C GLY A 121 11.71 0.89 -27.83
N GLU A 122 12.99 1.00 -27.48
CA GLU A 122 13.98 -0.08 -27.67
C GLU A 122 13.61 -1.34 -26.89
N THR A 123 13.32 -1.19 -25.60
CA THR A 123 12.94 -2.34 -24.74
C THR A 123 11.63 -2.99 -25.19
N GLU A 124 10.68 -2.20 -25.71
CA GLU A 124 9.43 -2.74 -26.27
C GLU A 124 9.68 -3.53 -27.55
N ALA A 125 10.55 -3.06 -28.44
CA ALA A 125 10.95 -3.82 -29.63
C ALA A 125 11.63 -5.15 -29.25
N ASP A 126 12.51 -5.13 -28.25
CA ASP A 126 13.14 -6.33 -27.70
C ASP A 126 12.11 -7.29 -27.11
N ARG A 127 11.16 -6.80 -26.33
CA ARG A 127 10.06 -7.59 -25.74
C ARG A 127 9.24 -8.27 -26.83
N LEU A 128 8.87 -7.55 -27.88
CA LEU A 128 8.11 -8.12 -29.01
C LEU A 128 8.92 -9.19 -29.76
N SER A 129 10.22 -8.96 -29.95
CA SER A 129 11.13 -9.95 -30.52
C SER A 129 11.20 -11.24 -29.70
N MET A 130 11.35 -11.11 -28.37
CA MET A 130 11.34 -12.27 -27.46
C MET A 130 10.00 -13.01 -27.47
N LEU A 131 8.89 -12.29 -27.60
CA LEU A 131 7.55 -12.88 -27.70
C LEU A 131 7.40 -13.72 -28.97
N LEU A 132 7.88 -13.25 -30.12
CA LEU A 132 7.90 -14.03 -31.36
C LEU A 132 8.73 -15.31 -31.19
N ARG A 133 9.90 -15.22 -30.59
CA ARG A 133 10.78 -16.38 -30.29
C ARG A 133 10.09 -17.38 -29.37
N VAL A 134 9.43 -16.95 -28.32
CA VAL A 134 8.66 -17.78 -27.40
C VAL A 134 7.54 -18.51 -28.15
N GLU A 135 6.81 -17.80 -29.02
CA GLU A 135 5.71 -18.37 -29.78
C GLU A 135 6.21 -19.44 -30.76
N ARG A 136 7.32 -19.20 -31.49
CA ARG A 136 7.96 -20.17 -32.37
C ARG A 136 8.37 -21.41 -31.60
N LEU A 137 9.10 -21.25 -30.49
CA LEU A 137 9.58 -22.37 -29.68
C LEU A 137 8.43 -23.16 -29.05
N SER A 138 7.36 -22.48 -28.62
CA SER A 138 6.15 -23.16 -28.16
C SER A 138 5.51 -24.00 -29.26
N ALA A 139 5.44 -23.47 -30.50
CA ALA A 139 4.92 -24.19 -31.63
C ALA A 139 5.78 -25.44 -31.98
N GLU A 140 7.11 -25.35 -31.85
CA GLU A 140 8.03 -26.47 -32.02
C GLU A 140 7.86 -27.56 -30.93
N VAL A 141 7.71 -27.15 -29.65
CA VAL A 141 7.53 -28.09 -28.53
C VAL A 141 6.19 -28.81 -28.60
N ASP A 142 5.12 -28.08 -28.96
CA ASP A 142 3.75 -28.59 -29.01
C ASP A 142 3.40 -29.26 -30.35
N ASP A 143 4.31 -29.25 -31.33
CA ASP A 143 4.12 -29.75 -32.72
C ASP A 143 2.87 -29.18 -33.37
N ARG A 144 2.64 -27.86 -33.19
CA ARG A 144 1.51 -27.12 -33.76
C ARG A 144 1.95 -26.12 -34.83
N PRO A 145 1.03 -25.67 -35.72
CA PRO A 145 1.35 -24.61 -36.64
C PRO A 145 1.71 -23.32 -35.92
N LEU A 146 2.68 -22.60 -36.44
CA LEU A 146 3.06 -21.28 -35.99
C LEU A 146 1.97 -20.26 -36.28
N ASN A 147 1.57 -19.50 -35.27
CA ASN A 147 0.59 -18.43 -35.41
C ASN A 147 0.99 -17.23 -34.53
N PHE A 148 1.46 -16.16 -35.13
CA PHE A 148 1.80 -14.94 -34.44
C PHE A 148 0.58 -14.04 -34.21
N PRO A 149 0.49 -13.34 -33.06
CA PRO A 149 -0.54 -12.32 -32.83
C PRO A 149 -0.47 -11.20 -33.87
N ALA A 150 -1.62 -10.75 -34.33
CA ALA A 150 -1.71 -9.79 -35.47
C ALA A 150 -1.13 -8.40 -35.14
N ASP A 151 -1.17 -8.00 -33.87
CA ASP A 151 -0.57 -6.78 -33.36
C ASP A 151 0.96 -6.83 -33.40
N VAL A 152 1.56 -7.97 -33.01
CA VAL A 152 3.01 -8.19 -33.07
C VAL A 152 3.52 -8.22 -34.52
N LEU A 153 2.79 -8.88 -35.40
CA LEU A 153 3.11 -8.91 -36.85
C LEU A 153 3.21 -7.50 -37.45
N LYS A 154 2.32 -6.59 -37.02
CA LYS A 154 2.33 -5.20 -37.52
C LYS A 154 3.47 -4.38 -36.93
N ALA A 155 3.83 -4.64 -35.69
CA ALA A 155 4.86 -3.86 -34.98
C ALA A 155 6.29 -4.22 -35.45
N VAL A 156 6.58 -5.51 -35.65
CA VAL A 156 7.94 -6.01 -35.97
C VAL A 156 7.92 -7.03 -37.13
N PRO A 157 7.48 -6.65 -38.33
CA PRO A 157 7.26 -7.58 -39.45
C PRO A 157 8.54 -8.29 -39.92
N GLY A 158 9.67 -7.62 -39.90
CA GLY A 158 10.96 -8.19 -40.30
C GLY A 158 11.44 -9.32 -39.40
N GLN A 159 11.27 -9.14 -38.06
CA GLN A 159 11.62 -10.16 -37.09
C GLN A 159 10.64 -11.34 -37.14
N ALA A 160 9.36 -11.08 -37.31
CA ALA A 160 8.34 -12.12 -37.50
C ALA A 160 8.65 -13.03 -38.72
N ALA A 161 9.00 -12.44 -39.86
CA ALA A 161 9.41 -13.19 -41.04
C ALA A 161 10.68 -14.02 -40.83
N SER A 162 11.64 -13.52 -40.05
CA SER A 162 12.86 -14.24 -39.68
C SER A 162 12.58 -15.46 -38.80
N GLU A 163 11.75 -15.31 -37.76
CA GLU A 163 11.33 -16.39 -36.89
C GLU A 163 10.47 -17.44 -37.58
N GLU A 164 9.61 -17.02 -38.53
CA GLU A 164 8.82 -17.91 -39.36
C GLU A 164 9.72 -18.76 -40.26
N SER A 165 10.70 -18.11 -40.95
CA SER A 165 11.67 -18.81 -41.80
C SER A 165 12.49 -19.82 -41.02
N LEU A 166 12.89 -19.46 -39.83
CA LEU A 166 13.62 -20.37 -38.93
C LEU A 166 12.76 -21.57 -38.51
N TYR A 167 11.49 -21.35 -38.14
CA TYR A 167 10.54 -22.38 -37.80
C TYR A 167 10.39 -23.38 -38.97
N ILE A 168 10.16 -22.90 -40.20
CA ILE A 168 10.01 -23.73 -41.38
C ILE A 168 11.29 -24.55 -41.62
N SER A 169 12.46 -23.89 -41.57
CA SER A 169 13.75 -24.57 -41.82
C SER A 169 14.03 -25.68 -40.78
N ARG A 170 13.83 -25.42 -39.51
CA ARG A 170 14.05 -26.41 -38.43
C ARG A 170 13.08 -27.58 -38.54
N ARG A 171 11.83 -27.30 -38.86
CA ARG A 171 10.80 -28.32 -39.05
C ARG A 171 11.08 -29.21 -40.27
N GLN A 172 11.57 -28.61 -41.37
CA GLN A 172 11.99 -29.36 -42.57
C GLN A 172 13.19 -30.25 -42.23
N GLN A 173 14.18 -29.74 -41.53
CA GLN A 173 15.36 -30.55 -41.11
C GLN A 173 14.93 -31.77 -40.31
N LEU A 174 14.04 -31.60 -39.32
CA LEU A 174 13.51 -32.72 -38.53
C LEU A 174 12.75 -33.71 -39.40
N HIS A 175 11.95 -33.23 -40.35
CA HIS A 175 11.19 -34.07 -41.28
C HIS A 175 12.12 -34.91 -42.13
N ASP A 176 13.18 -34.32 -42.70
CA ASP A 176 14.15 -35.00 -43.56
C ASP A 176 14.94 -36.05 -42.80
N GLU A 177 15.39 -35.76 -41.54
CA GLU A 177 16.10 -36.70 -40.67
C GLU A 177 15.21 -37.90 -40.32
N ILE A 178 13.96 -37.64 -39.92
CA ILE A 178 12.98 -38.71 -39.60
C ILE A 178 12.64 -39.50 -40.88
N GLY A 179 12.48 -38.83 -42.02
CA GLY A 179 12.24 -39.46 -43.32
C GLY A 179 13.32 -40.46 -43.67
N GLY A 180 14.59 -40.11 -43.55
CA GLY A 180 15.72 -41.03 -43.77
C GLY A 180 15.70 -42.23 -42.84
N LEU A 181 15.34 -42.05 -41.57
CA LEU A 181 15.18 -43.17 -40.61
C LEU A 181 13.95 -44.03 -40.92
N GLN A 182 12.86 -43.45 -41.44
CA GLN A 182 11.69 -44.19 -41.86
C GLN A 182 11.99 -45.08 -43.08
N GLU A 183 12.79 -44.61 -44.05
CA GLU A 183 13.26 -45.43 -45.16
C GLU A 183 14.11 -46.61 -44.67
N GLN A 184 15.01 -46.38 -43.72
CA GLN A 184 15.76 -47.47 -43.11
C GLN A 184 14.85 -48.47 -42.36
N LEU A 185 13.81 -48.00 -41.68
CA LEU A 185 12.81 -48.86 -41.07
C LEU A 185 12.10 -49.75 -42.07
N ILE A 186 11.67 -49.18 -43.18
CA ILE A 186 11.04 -49.94 -44.30
C ILE A 186 11.98 -50.99 -44.83
N GLN A 187 13.25 -50.65 -45.05
CA GLN A 187 14.28 -51.60 -45.50
C GLN A 187 14.44 -52.77 -44.50
N ARG A 188 14.54 -52.54 -43.19
CA ARG A 188 14.62 -53.57 -42.18
C ARG A 188 13.36 -54.43 -42.12
N GLN A 189 12.20 -53.86 -42.30
CA GLN A 189 10.95 -54.62 -42.40
C GLN A 189 10.90 -55.54 -43.64
N GLN A 190 11.46 -55.08 -44.76
CA GLN A 190 11.58 -55.91 -45.95
C GLN A 190 12.54 -57.10 -45.72
N GLU A 191 13.68 -56.86 -45.06
CA GLU A 191 14.65 -57.89 -44.68
C GLU A 191 14.00 -58.95 -43.76
N LEU A 192 13.22 -58.55 -42.78
CA LEU A 192 12.46 -59.46 -41.91
C LEU A 192 11.46 -60.31 -42.71
N ARG A 193 10.73 -59.69 -43.67
CA ARG A 193 9.80 -60.41 -44.55
C ARG A 193 10.52 -61.46 -45.42
N GLU A 194 11.71 -61.11 -45.91
CA GLU A 194 12.54 -62.04 -46.69
C GLU A 194 12.96 -63.24 -45.82
N PHE A 195 13.47 -63.04 -44.62
CA PHE A 195 13.83 -64.09 -43.68
C PHE A 195 12.64 -64.99 -43.30
N THR A 196 11.49 -64.43 -43.08
CA THR A 196 10.25 -65.14 -42.74
C THR A 196 9.79 -65.98 -43.92
N SER A 197 9.90 -65.47 -45.15
CA SER A 197 9.58 -66.20 -46.39
C SER A 197 10.54 -67.35 -46.60
N LYS A 198 11.86 -67.12 -46.45
CA LYS A 198 12.90 -68.19 -46.52
C LYS A 198 12.70 -69.26 -45.46
N GLN A 199 12.36 -68.87 -44.20
CA GLN A 199 12.07 -69.85 -43.16
C GLN A 199 10.88 -70.76 -43.55
N ALA A 200 9.81 -70.20 -44.07
CA ALA A 200 8.65 -70.97 -44.53
C ALA A 200 9.03 -71.89 -45.66
N GLN A 201 9.85 -71.46 -46.64
CA GLN A 201 10.36 -72.27 -47.73
C GLN A 201 11.20 -73.44 -47.22
N TYR A 202 12.18 -73.18 -46.38
CA TYR A 202 13.03 -74.22 -45.82
C TYR A 202 12.24 -75.18 -44.95
N ARG A 203 11.28 -74.72 -44.15
CA ARG A 203 10.40 -75.58 -43.35
C ARG A 203 9.59 -76.53 -44.21
N ASN A 204 9.00 -76.02 -45.30
CA ASN A 204 8.25 -76.86 -46.23
C ASN A 204 9.15 -77.81 -46.99
N GLY A 205 10.32 -77.33 -47.48
CA GLY A 205 11.34 -78.24 -48.12
C GLY A 205 11.78 -79.33 -47.20
N LEU A 206 12.12 -79.07 -45.93
CA LEU A 206 12.51 -80.05 -44.95
C LEU A 206 11.39 -81.10 -44.70
N SER A 207 10.12 -80.66 -44.68
CA SER A 207 8.97 -81.58 -44.53
C SER A 207 8.88 -82.55 -45.69
N LEU A 208 9.04 -82.09 -46.92
CA LEU A 208 8.99 -82.91 -48.15
C LEU A 208 10.17 -83.85 -48.21
N GLN A 209 11.39 -83.40 -47.89
CA GLN A 209 12.60 -84.29 -47.83
C GLN A 209 12.45 -85.34 -46.78
N ARG A 210 11.87 -85.09 -45.61
CA ARG A 210 11.57 -86.07 -44.59
C ARG A 210 10.54 -87.11 -45.07
N GLN A 211 9.54 -86.73 -45.79
CA GLN A 211 8.59 -87.66 -46.40
C GLN A 211 9.27 -88.55 -47.40
N GLU A 212 10.12 -87.97 -48.29
CA GLU A 212 10.87 -88.70 -49.26
C GLU A 212 11.85 -89.76 -48.60
N ILE A 213 12.56 -89.35 -47.55
CA ILE A 213 13.42 -90.27 -46.76
C ILE A 213 12.59 -91.37 -46.14
N ASN A 214 11.44 -91.03 -45.50
CA ASN A 214 10.59 -92.01 -44.84
C ASN A 214 9.99 -93.06 -45.83
N MET A 215 9.73 -92.62 -47.09
CA MET A 215 9.29 -93.53 -48.15
C MET A 215 10.43 -94.34 -48.74
N SER A 216 11.65 -93.79 -48.84
CA SER A 216 12.78 -94.46 -49.47
C SER A 216 13.54 -95.42 -48.55
N GLU A 217 13.60 -95.14 -47.22
CA GLU A 217 14.35 -95.91 -46.24
C GLU A 217 13.87 -97.38 -46.14
N PRO A 218 12.55 -97.69 -46.07
CA PRO A 218 12.09 -99.08 -46.10
C PRO A 218 12.40 -99.83 -47.35
N LEU A 219 12.52 -99.18 -48.52
CA LEU A 219 12.78 -99.74 -49.86
C LEU A 219 14.24 -100.17 -50.01
N VAL A 220 15.17 -99.66 -49.19
CA VAL A 220 16.57 -100.12 -49.14
C VAL A 220 16.61 -101.60 -48.76
N ALA A 221 15.84 -102.02 -47.73
CA ALA A 221 15.79 -103.41 -47.26
C ALA A 221 15.24 -104.37 -48.36
N GLN A 222 14.43 -103.83 -49.27
CA GLN A 222 13.86 -104.60 -50.44
C GLN A 222 14.77 -104.57 -51.68
N GLY A 223 15.92 -103.86 -51.59
CA GLY A 223 16.84 -103.71 -52.71
C GLY A 223 16.37 -102.81 -53.87
N ALA A 224 15.25 -102.12 -53.68
CA ALA A 224 14.65 -101.22 -54.70
C ALA A 224 15.29 -99.83 -54.76
N VAL A 225 16.01 -99.41 -53.65
CA VAL A 225 16.72 -98.13 -53.56
C VAL A 225 18.13 -98.35 -53.04
N SER A 226 19.11 -97.61 -53.60
CA SER A 226 20.54 -97.74 -53.15
C SER A 226 20.71 -97.03 -51.76
N PRO A 227 21.47 -97.65 -50.83
CA PRO A 227 21.86 -97.04 -49.58
C PRO A 227 22.56 -95.68 -49.74
N VAL A 228 23.32 -95.53 -50.86
CA VAL A 228 23.98 -94.24 -51.21
C VAL A 228 22.98 -93.13 -51.50
N GLU A 229 21.84 -93.47 -52.15
CA GLU A 229 20.81 -92.51 -52.43
C GLU A 229 20.10 -91.99 -51.16
N VAL A 230 19.78 -92.90 -50.22
CA VAL A 230 19.23 -92.52 -48.92
C VAL A 230 20.22 -91.64 -48.11
N LEU A 231 21.51 -91.95 -48.21
CA LEU A 231 22.55 -91.10 -47.58
C LEU A 231 22.64 -89.75 -48.23
N ARG A 232 22.45 -89.62 -49.53
CA ARG A 232 22.40 -88.40 -50.30
C ARG A 232 21.19 -87.54 -49.81
N LEU A 233 19.99 -88.15 -49.70
CA LEU A 233 18.78 -87.51 -49.18
C LEU A 233 18.97 -87.05 -47.75
N LYS A 234 19.54 -87.81 -46.87
CA LYS A 234 19.83 -87.44 -45.49
C LYS A 234 20.82 -86.26 -45.39
N ARG A 235 21.85 -86.22 -46.27
CA ARG A 235 22.75 -85.06 -46.36
C ARG A 235 22.01 -83.78 -46.76
N ALA A 236 21.11 -83.86 -47.78
CA ALA A 236 20.29 -82.75 -48.21
C ALA A 236 19.35 -82.31 -47.07
N GLU A 237 18.76 -83.25 -46.30
CA GLU A 237 17.95 -82.90 -45.12
C GLU A 237 18.76 -82.11 -44.06
N VAL A 238 19.97 -82.59 -43.73
CA VAL A 238 20.83 -81.92 -42.74
C VAL A 238 21.23 -80.52 -43.24
N GLU A 239 21.52 -80.33 -44.53
CA GLU A 239 21.83 -79.04 -45.13
C GLU A 239 20.64 -78.10 -45.03
N THR A 240 19.43 -78.54 -45.45
CA THR A 240 18.20 -77.75 -45.40
C THR A 240 17.81 -77.37 -43.95
N ARG A 241 18.03 -78.28 -43.02
CA ARG A 241 17.84 -78.03 -41.60
C ARG A 241 18.80 -76.95 -41.08
N GLY A 242 20.08 -77.04 -41.45
CA GLY A 242 21.06 -76.01 -41.09
C GLY A 242 20.67 -74.65 -41.65
N GLN A 243 20.13 -74.58 -42.88
CA GLN A 243 19.61 -73.34 -43.48
C GLN A 243 18.35 -72.80 -42.72
N LEU A 244 17.44 -73.72 -42.31
CA LEU A 244 16.29 -73.40 -41.50
C LEU A 244 16.67 -72.79 -40.15
N ASP A 245 17.61 -73.48 -39.45
CA ASP A 245 18.10 -73.03 -38.15
C ASP A 245 18.80 -71.68 -38.24
N ALA A 246 19.67 -71.48 -39.25
CA ALA A 246 20.32 -70.20 -39.50
C ALA A 246 19.29 -69.05 -39.78
N THR A 247 18.26 -69.33 -40.62
CA THR A 247 17.22 -68.38 -40.92
C THR A 247 16.35 -68.11 -39.70
N THR A 248 16.06 -69.14 -38.91
CA THR A 248 15.30 -68.97 -37.63
C THR A 248 16.02 -68.08 -36.66
N LEU A 249 17.35 -68.10 -36.61
CA LEU A 249 18.19 -67.22 -35.78
C LEU A 249 18.34 -65.78 -36.38
N ALA A 250 18.17 -65.64 -37.69
CA ALA A 250 18.22 -64.30 -38.35
C ALA A 250 16.97 -63.46 -38.08
N ILE A 251 15.79 -64.07 -37.93
CA ILE A 251 14.53 -63.36 -37.66
C ILE A 251 14.60 -62.47 -36.41
N PRO A 252 14.94 -62.94 -35.20
CA PRO A 252 15.01 -62.11 -34.01
C PRO A 252 16.10 -61.04 -34.10
N ARG A 253 17.15 -61.23 -34.90
CA ARG A 253 18.14 -60.18 -35.17
C ARG A 253 17.53 -59.06 -36.03
N ALA A 254 16.77 -59.44 -37.07
CA ALA A 254 16.05 -58.43 -37.90
C ALA A 254 14.99 -57.68 -37.10
N GLU A 255 14.23 -58.36 -36.23
CA GLU A 255 13.28 -57.70 -35.31
C GLU A 255 13.96 -56.72 -34.36
N SER A 256 15.14 -57.09 -33.83
CA SER A 256 15.94 -56.23 -32.98
C SER A 256 16.45 -54.98 -33.73
N ALA A 257 16.87 -55.15 -35.00
CA ALA A 257 17.27 -54.04 -35.84
C ALA A 257 16.09 -53.07 -36.16
N ILE A 258 14.89 -53.59 -36.36
CA ILE A 258 13.66 -52.78 -36.50
C ILE A 258 13.42 -51.95 -35.24
N LYS A 259 13.46 -52.57 -34.07
CA LYS A 259 13.30 -51.86 -32.78
C LYS A 259 14.38 -50.82 -32.55
N GLU A 260 15.61 -51.05 -33.02
CA GLU A 260 16.69 -50.07 -32.93
C GLU A 260 16.39 -48.83 -33.77
N VAL A 261 15.97 -48.98 -35.04
CA VAL A 261 15.63 -47.86 -35.88
C VAL A 261 14.41 -47.09 -35.33
N GLN A 262 13.42 -47.84 -34.84
CA GLN A 262 12.26 -47.22 -34.20
C GLN A 262 12.66 -46.32 -33.01
N ARG A 263 13.55 -46.83 -32.14
CA ARG A 263 14.08 -46.05 -31.00
C ARG A 263 14.86 -44.81 -31.46
N LYS A 264 15.62 -44.90 -32.57
CA LYS A 264 16.33 -43.75 -33.14
C LYS A 264 15.38 -42.69 -33.62
N ILE A 265 14.21 -43.03 -34.23
CA ILE A 265 13.16 -42.07 -34.63
C ILE A 265 12.63 -41.35 -33.37
N ASP A 266 12.31 -42.10 -32.32
CA ASP A 266 11.78 -41.54 -31.08
C ASP A 266 12.82 -40.67 -30.36
N GLU A 267 14.09 -41.05 -30.37
CA GLU A 267 15.22 -40.28 -29.83
C GLU A 267 15.41 -38.98 -30.59
N THR A 268 15.37 -38.99 -31.94
CA THR A 268 15.48 -37.78 -32.77
C THR A 268 14.37 -36.79 -32.45
N ARG A 269 13.11 -37.26 -32.36
CA ARG A 269 11.97 -36.41 -31.95
C ARG A 269 12.15 -35.85 -30.52
N GLY A 270 12.56 -36.76 -29.59
CA GLY A 270 12.79 -36.37 -28.20
C GLY A 270 13.89 -35.32 -28.03
N LYS A 271 14.98 -35.45 -28.78
CA LYS A 271 16.10 -34.51 -28.79
C LYS A 271 15.66 -33.15 -29.30
N PHE A 272 14.98 -33.08 -30.45
CA PHE A 272 14.44 -31.84 -31.01
C PHE A 272 13.52 -31.12 -29.99
N ARG A 273 12.58 -31.88 -29.42
CA ARG A 273 11.66 -31.33 -28.40
C ARG A 273 12.37 -30.82 -27.16
N SER A 274 13.37 -31.57 -26.66
CA SER A 274 14.14 -31.17 -25.47
C SER A 274 14.98 -29.92 -25.71
N GLU A 275 15.60 -29.82 -26.89
CA GLU A 275 16.35 -28.60 -27.29
C GLU A 275 15.41 -27.40 -27.41
N ALA A 276 14.24 -27.55 -28.06
CA ALA A 276 13.24 -26.50 -28.18
C ALA A 276 12.72 -26.09 -26.80
N LEU A 277 12.47 -27.04 -25.90
CA LEU A 277 12.00 -26.76 -24.52
C LEU A 277 13.05 -25.99 -23.70
N THR A 278 14.32 -26.35 -23.81
CA THR A 278 15.42 -25.64 -23.15
C THR A 278 15.48 -24.19 -23.62
N GLN A 279 15.48 -23.98 -24.93
CA GLN A 279 15.47 -22.64 -25.53
C GLN A 279 14.20 -21.85 -25.18
N LEU A 280 13.04 -22.52 -25.09
CA LEU A 280 11.77 -21.89 -24.68
C LEU A 280 11.85 -21.35 -23.26
N ASN A 281 12.42 -22.13 -22.34
CA ASN A 281 12.58 -21.70 -20.96
C ASN A 281 13.54 -20.49 -20.83
N GLU A 282 14.61 -20.48 -21.59
CA GLU A 282 15.52 -19.33 -21.69
C GLU A 282 14.79 -18.12 -22.27
N ALA A 283 14.12 -18.27 -23.40
CA ALA A 283 13.38 -17.19 -24.06
C ALA A 283 12.25 -16.63 -23.15
N ARG A 284 11.54 -17.46 -22.40
CA ARG A 284 10.54 -17.01 -21.42
C ARG A 284 11.18 -16.22 -20.28
N THR A 285 12.34 -16.64 -19.81
CA THR A 285 13.09 -15.92 -18.79
C THR A 285 13.51 -14.53 -19.29
N ASP A 286 13.99 -14.46 -20.51
CA ASP A 286 14.42 -13.19 -21.13
C ASP A 286 13.21 -12.29 -21.45
N LEU A 287 12.09 -12.85 -21.90
CA LEU A 287 10.84 -12.11 -22.05
C LEU A 287 10.36 -11.49 -20.73
N ASN A 288 10.40 -12.26 -19.63
CA ASN A 288 10.02 -11.76 -18.32
C ASN A 288 10.95 -10.62 -17.84
N LYS A 289 12.27 -10.74 -18.11
CA LYS A 289 13.23 -9.65 -17.81
C LYS A 289 12.92 -8.41 -18.63
N ALA A 290 12.69 -8.56 -19.95
CA ALA A 290 12.34 -7.45 -20.84
C ALA A 290 11.05 -6.75 -20.39
N GLN A 291 10.02 -7.52 -19.99
CA GLN A 291 8.78 -6.98 -19.44
C GLN A 291 9.02 -6.20 -18.14
N ALA A 292 9.80 -6.73 -17.21
CA ALA A 292 10.11 -6.06 -15.95
C ALA A 292 10.91 -4.77 -16.18
N THR A 293 11.88 -4.80 -17.10
CA THR A 293 12.68 -3.63 -17.49
C THR A 293 11.80 -2.58 -18.17
N GLY A 294 10.93 -3.00 -19.09
CA GLY A 294 9.99 -2.10 -19.78
C GLY A 294 9.09 -1.35 -18.79
N LYS A 295 8.48 -2.09 -17.83
CA LYS A 295 7.66 -1.48 -16.80
C LYS A 295 8.42 -0.47 -15.93
N ALA A 296 9.67 -0.77 -15.58
CA ALA A 296 10.52 0.15 -14.82
C ALA A 296 10.87 1.41 -15.62
N LEU A 297 11.06 1.30 -16.93
CA LEU A 297 11.31 2.44 -17.82
C LEU A 297 10.05 3.29 -18.05
N GLU A 298 8.89 2.68 -18.24
CA GLU A 298 7.59 3.38 -18.31
C GLU A 298 7.33 4.19 -17.03
N ASP A 299 7.63 3.62 -15.86
CA ASP A 299 7.52 4.30 -14.58
C ASP A 299 8.48 5.49 -14.46
N ARG A 300 9.69 5.40 -15.04
CA ARG A 300 10.60 6.55 -15.16
C ARG A 300 10.06 7.63 -16.06
N VAL A 301 9.50 7.28 -17.21
CA VAL A 301 8.82 8.24 -18.11
C VAL A 301 7.66 8.92 -17.40
N SER A 302 6.83 8.17 -16.66
CA SER A 302 5.73 8.79 -15.91
C SER A 302 6.21 9.80 -14.87
N ARG A 303 7.36 9.55 -14.24
CA ARG A 303 7.99 10.47 -13.27
C ARG A 303 8.64 11.71 -13.90
N THR A 304 8.79 11.80 -15.23
CA THR A 304 9.23 13.04 -15.87
C THR A 304 8.19 14.14 -15.77
N LEU A 305 6.91 13.80 -15.62
CA LEU A 305 5.86 14.75 -15.28
C LEU A 305 5.72 14.80 -13.76
N VAL A 306 6.27 15.85 -13.16
CA VAL A 306 6.19 16.10 -11.72
C VAL A 306 4.84 16.72 -11.40
N THR A 307 4.06 16.09 -10.51
CA THR A 307 2.73 16.54 -10.11
C THR A 307 2.66 16.87 -8.62
N SER A 308 1.68 17.67 -8.23
CA SER A 308 1.45 17.99 -6.81
C SER A 308 0.80 16.81 -6.09
N PRO A 309 1.35 16.34 -4.95
CA PRO A 309 0.73 15.28 -4.16
C PRO A 309 -0.47 15.77 -3.34
N VAL A 310 -0.61 17.09 -3.14
CA VAL A 310 -1.63 17.71 -2.28
C VAL A 310 -2.19 18.97 -2.94
N ARG A 311 -3.38 19.37 -2.53
CA ARG A 311 -3.89 20.71 -2.83
C ARG A 311 -3.17 21.72 -1.94
N GLY A 312 -2.59 22.79 -2.53
CA GLY A 312 -1.81 23.76 -1.78
C GLY A 312 -1.44 24.99 -2.55
N ILE A 313 -0.70 25.87 -1.90
CA ILE A 313 -0.10 27.08 -2.51
C ILE A 313 1.37 26.79 -2.77
N VAL A 314 1.83 27.09 -3.99
CA VAL A 314 3.27 27.04 -4.35
C VAL A 314 3.99 28.14 -3.57
N ASN A 315 4.75 27.75 -2.56
CA ASN A 315 5.49 28.68 -1.70
C ASN A 315 6.77 29.18 -2.38
N LYS A 316 7.52 28.25 -2.98
CA LYS A 316 8.79 28.57 -3.64
C LYS A 316 9.04 27.61 -4.80
N LEU A 317 9.49 28.17 -5.91
CA LEU A 317 9.94 27.44 -7.07
C LEU A 317 11.49 27.47 -7.12
N LEU A 318 12.12 26.34 -6.79
CA LEU A 318 13.58 26.23 -6.72
C LEU A 318 14.22 26.11 -8.11
N VAL A 319 13.41 25.73 -9.10
CA VAL A 319 13.81 25.61 -10.51
C VAL A 319 12.91 26.53 -11.34
N ASN A 320 13.48 27.61 -11.85
CA ASN A 320 12.76 28.68 -12.54
C ASN A 320 13.20 28.90 -14.00
N THR A 321 14.08 28.03 -14.53
CA THR A 321 14.66 28.20 -15.87
C THR A 321 14.34 27.00 -16.75
N ILE A 322 13.64 27.24 -17.87
CA ILE A 322 13.45 26.23 -18.92
C ILE A 322 14.80 25.92 -19.54
N GLY A 323 15.12 24.64 -19.79
CA GLY A 323 16.43 24.19 -20.22
C GLY A 323 17.45 23.98 -19.08
N GLY A 324 17.07 24.32 -17.84
CA GLY A 324 17.89 24.07 -16.65
C GLY A 324 18.06 22.56 -16.38
N VAL A 325 19.24 22.19 -15.86
CA VAL A 325 19.55 20.79 -15.49
C VAL A 325 19.26 20.58 -14.01
N ILE A 326 18.45 19.57 -13.71
CA ILE A 326 18.09 19.15 -12.38
C ILE A 326 18.87 17.89 -12.00
N GLN A 327 19.46 17.88 -10.82
CA GLN A 327 20.11 16.69 -10.29
C GLN A 327 19.09 15.71 -9.68
N PRO A 328 19.31 14.39 -9.74
CA PRO A 328 18.51 13.41 -9.05
C PRO A 328 18.38 13.70 -7.55
N GLY A 329 17.14 13.66 -7.02
CA GLY A 329 16.85 13.90 -5.61
C GLY A 329 16.84 15.36 -5.17
N SER A 330 17.00 16.34 -6.09
CA SER A 330 16.93 17.76 -5.74
C SER A 330 15.49 18.22 -5.48
N ASP A 331 15.36 19.19 -4.56
CA ASP A 331 14.07 19.87 -4.31
C ASP A 331 13.70 20.75 -5.52
N LEU A 332 12.47 20.65 -6.00
CA LEU A 332 11.97 21.39 -7.17
C LEU A 332 11.00 22.48 -6.78
N VAL A 333 10.01 22.11 -5.97
CA VAL A 333 8.90 22.97 -5.57
C VAL A 333 8.59 22.73 -4.09
N GLU A 334 8.35 23.81 -3.36
CA GLU A 334 7.81 23.77 -2.01
C GLU A 334 6.34 24.16 -2.05
N ILE A 335 5.47 23.28 -1.54
CA ILE A 335 4.02 23.50 -1.49
C ILE A 335 3.57 23.54 -0.04
N VAL A 336 2.82 24.57 0.31
CA VAL A 336 2.10 24.67 1.58
C VAL A 336 0.70 24.11 1.38
N PRO A 337 0.37 22.96 2.00
CA PRO A 337 -0.95 22.37 1.86
C PRO A 337 -2.07 23.30 2.35
N LEU A 338 -3.19 23.33 1.62
CA LEU A 338 -4.43 23.98 2.01
C LEU A 338 -5.38 22.91 2.55
N ASP A 339 -5.21 22.60 3.84
CA ASP A 339 -6.08 21.63 4.50
C ASP A 339 -7.39 22.29 4.94
N ASP A 340 -8.47 21.52 5.07
CA ASP A 340 -9.78 22.01 5.55
C ASP A 340 -9.75 22.38 7.03
N THR A 341 -8.72 22.00 7.78
CA THR A 341 -8.52 22.34 9.19
C THR A 341 -7.19 23.07 9.39
N LEU A 342 -7.16 23.98 10.37
CA LEU A 342 -5.96 24.71 10.73
C LEU A 342 -5.46 24.25 12.10
N LEU A 343 -4.16 24.34 12.30
CA LEU A 343 -3.58 24.28 13.63
C LEU A 343 -3.33 25.70 14.15
N VAL A 344 -3.65 25.93 15.40
CA VAL A 344 -3.31 27.18 16.12
C VAL A 344 -2.31 26.84 17.19
N GLU A 345 -1.12 27.38 17.05
CA GLU A 345 -0.07 27.31 18.07
C GLU A 345 -0.26 28.46 19.05
N ALA A 346 -0.53 28.14 20.33
CA ALA A 346 -0.76 29.15 21.35
C ALA A 346 0.21 29.01 22.52
N LYS A 347 0.56 30.14 23.14
CA LYS A 347 1.44 30.29 24.29
C LYS A 347 0.60 30.34 25.56
N ILE A 348 0.82 29.42 26.49
CA ILE A 348 0.11 29.33 27.77
C ILE A 348 1.08 29.53 28.92
N ARG A 349 0.63 30.24 29.96
CA ARG A 349 1.44 30.49 31.17
C ARG A 349 1.65 29.18 31.95
N PRO A 350 2.81 28.99 32.61
CA PRO A 350 3.11 27.77 33.36
C PRO A 350 2.10 27.48 34.49
N GLN A 351 1.52 28.49 35.09
CA GLN A 351 0.52 28.35 36.15
C GLN A 351 -0.81 27.75 35.72
N ASP A 352 -1.12 27.85 34.40
CA ASP A 352 -2.40 27.45 33.84
C ASP A 352 -2.34 26.07 33.14
N ILE A 353 -1.11 25.53 32.93
CA ILE A 353 -0.89 24.29 32.19
C ILE A 353 -1.46 23.06 32.90
N ALA A 354 -1.46 23.05 34.23
CA ALA A 354 -1.94 21.93 35.05
C ALA A 354 -3.43 21.60 34.83
N PHE A 355 -4.20 22.55 34.30
CA PHE A 355 -5.63 22.40 34.04
C PHE A 355 -5.96 22.05 32.59
N LEU A 356 -4.92 21.85 31.76
CA LEU A 356 -5.09 21.55 30.35
C LEU A 356 -4.89 20.05 30.09
N HIS A 357 -5.77 19.47 29.28
CA HIS A 357 -5.70 18.07 28.84
C HIS A 357 -6.04 17.99 27.37
N PRO A 358 -5.43 17.10 26.59
CA PRO A 358 -5.82 16.86 25.21
C PRO A 358 -7.32 16.52 25.09
N GLY A 359 -7.96 17.04 24.05
CA GLY A 359 -9.40 16.86 23.79
C GLY A 359 -10.31 17.95 24.38
N GLN A 360 -9.81 18.90 25.16
CA GLN A 360 -10.59 20.03 25.67
C GLN A 360 -11.07 20.94 24.52
N GLU A 361 -12.29 21.44 24.66
CA GLU A 361 -12.87 22.41 23.74
C GLU A 361 -12.26 23.79 23.97
N ALA A 362 -12.02 24.49 22.86
CA ALA A 362 -11.49 25.83 22.86
C ALA A 362 -12.17 26.67 21.79
N THR A 363 -12.13 27.98 21.97
CA THR A 363 -12.57 28.94 20.97
C THR A 363 -11.38 29.80 20.55
N VAL A 364 -11.12 29.84 19.25
CA VAL A 364 -10.04 30.63 18.65
C VAL A 364 -10.62 31.88 18.03
N LYS A 365 -10.12 33.03 18.44
CA LYS A 365 -10.53 34.34 17.99
C LYS A 365 -9.39 34.99 17.22
N PHE A 366 -9.56 35.20 15.92
CA PHE A 366 -8.53 35.82 15.09
C PHE A 366 -8.59 37.33 15.17
N THR A 367 -7.45 37.96 15.42
CA THR A 367 -7.38 39.46 15.56
C THR A 367 -7.65 40.19 14.27
N ALA A 368 -7.53 39.54 13.11
CA ALA A 368 -7.82 40.11 11.80
C ALA A 368 -9.32 40.31 11.55
N TYR A 369 -10.20 39.69 12.34
CA TYR A 369 -11.65 39.73 12.21
C TYR A 369 -12.30 40.15 13.53
N ASP A 370 -13.34 40.95 13.47
CA ASP A 370 -14.09 41.33 14.67
C ASP A 370 -14.88 40.13 15.19
N TYR A 371 -14.43 39.59 16.33
CA TYR A 371 -15.03 38.39 16.94
C TYR A 371 -16.48 38.64 17.44
N THR A 372 -16.88 39.91 17.64
CA THR A 372 -18.25 40.23 18.07
C THR A 372 -19.26 40.07 16.92
N ILE A 373 -18.79 40.19 15.68
CA ILE A 373 -19.60 40.04 14.48
C ILE A 373 -19.52 38.64 13.92
N TYR A 374 -18.28 38.08 13.78
CA TYR A 374 -18.02 36.80 13.08
C TYR A 374 -17.86 35.61 14.03
N GLY A 375 -17.83 35.88 15.36
CA GLY A 375 -17.61 34.83 16.35
C GLY A 375 -16.14 34.29 16.38
N GLY A 376 -15.96 33.19 17.04
CA GLY A 376 -14.68 32.44 17.05
C GLY A 376 -14.83 31.07 16.44
N LEU A 377 -13.73 30.49 15.95
CA LEU A 377 -13.70 29.12 15.50
C LEU A 377 -13.65 28.17 16.70
N LYS A 378 -14.46 27.11 16.65
CA LYS A 378 -14.35 26.01 17.57
C LYS A 378 -13.08 25.23 17.25
N ALA A 379 -12.37 24.85 18.30
CA ALA A 379 -11.13 24.08 18.20
C ALA A 379 -11.06 23.08 19.35
N ARG A 380 -10.19 22.10 19.19
CA ARG A 380 -9.87 21.14 20.24
C ARG A 380 -8.39 21.14 20.52
N LEU A 381 -8.04 21.05 21.81
CA LEU A 381 -6.66 20.93 22.24
C LEU A 381 -6.13 19.55 21.79
N GLU A 382 -5.15 19.54 20.88
CA GLU A 382 -4.60 18.31 20.33
C GLU A 382 -3.31 17.89 21.04
N GLN A 383 -2.43 18.87 21.26
CA GLN A 383 -1.12 18.59 21.83
C GLN A 383 -0.70 19.69 22.83
N ILE A 384 -0.07 19.27 23.91
CA ILE A 384 0.59 20.14 24.88
C ILE A 384 2.10 19.87 24.77
N GLY A 385 2.88 20.94 24.64
CA GLY A 385 4.34 20.86 24.62
C GLY A 385 4.86 20.25 25.94
N ALA A 386 5.82 19.36 25.83
CA ALA A 386 6.40 18.70 27.00
C ALA A 386 7.35 19.61 27.81
N ASP A 387 7.82 20.69 27.20
CA ASP A 387 8.80 21.60 27.82
C ASP A 387 8.37 23.05 27.63
N THR A 388 8.94 23.92 28.47
CA THR A 388 8.74 25.36 28.44
C THR A 388 9.71 26.03 27.50
N ILE A 389 9.25 27.07 26.81
CA ILE A 389 10.09 27.94 25.99
C ILE A 389 10.17 29.31 26.66
N THR A 390 11.38 29.84 26.79
CA THR A 390 11.60 31.19 27.30
C THR A 390 11.73 32.16 26.14
N ASP A 391 10.93 33.19 26.14
CA ASP A 391 11.03 34.32 25.19
C ASP A 391 12.18 35.24 25.66
N GLU A 392 13.27 35.24 24.91
CA GLU A 392 14.48 36.00 25.28
C GLU A 392 14.24 37.49 25.39
N ASP A 393 13.32 38.05 24.57
CA ASP A 393 12.99 39.47 24.55
C ASP A 393 12.16 39.92 25.78
N LYS A 394 11.22 39.03 26.22
CA LYS A 394 10.29 39.34 27.30
C LYS A 394 10.61 38.68 28.63
N LYS A 395 11.64 37.84 28.68
CA LYS A 395 12.03 37.01 29.87
C LYS A 395 10.84 36.25 30.48
N THR A 396 9.84 35.88 29.64
CA THR A 396 8.67 35.13 30.08
C THR A 396 8.73 33.71 29.57
N THR A 397 8.44 32.77 30.47
CA THR A 397 8.41 31.35 30.15
C THR A 397 6.96 30.94 29.86
N TYR A 398 6.75 30.13 28.81
CA TYR A 398 5.44 29.64 28.43
C TYR A 398 5.51 28.23 27.86
N TYR A 399 4.39 27.52 27.93
CA TYR A 399 4.19 26.26 27.20
C TYR A 399 3.57 26.53 25.85
N ILE A 400 4.00 25.76 24.85
CA ILE A 400 3.34 25.76 23.53
C ILE A 400 2.28 24.66 23.52
N ILE A 401 1.08 25.05 23.10
CA ILE A 401 -0.01 24.11 22.85
C ILE A 401 -0.44 24.21 21.38
N LYS A 402 -0.97 23.11 20.86
CA LYS A 402 -1.56 23.08 19.50
C LYS A 402 -3.03 22.73 19.58
N LEU A 403 -3.83 23.56 18.95
CA LEU A 403 -5.26 23.37 18.85
C LEU A 403 -5.64 23.15 17.40
N ARG A 404 -6.44 22.14 17.11
CA ARG A 404 -7.00 21.88 15.79
C ARG A 404 -8.35 22.53 15.68
N THR A 405 -8.57 23.36 14.65
CA THR A 405 -9.86 23.98 14.38
C THR A 405 -10.76 23.02 13.62
N ASP A 406 -12.08 23.15 13.81
CA ASP A 406 -13.05 22.32 13.08
C ASP A 406 -13.19 22.76 11.61
N ARG A 407 -12.82 24.02 11.28
CA ARG A 407 -12.91 24.62 9.94
C ARG A 407 -11.72 25.55 9.71
N SER A 408 -11.45 25.85 8.42
CA SER A 408 -10.37 26.75 7.99
C SER A 408 -10.86 28.19 7.69
N HIS A 409 -12.14 28.48 7.87
CA HIS A 409 -12.75 29.80 7.58
C HIS A 409 -13.76 30.19 8.65
N LEU A 410 -13.97 31.51 8.77
CA LEU A 410 -15.04 32.13 9.53
C LEU A 410 -16.19 32.54 8.60
N GLY A 411 -17.37 32.76 9.14
CA GLY A 411 -18.56 33.14 8.38
C GLY A 411 -19.37 31.98 7.86
N THR A 412 -20.18 32.23 6.83
CA THR A 412 -21.05 31.23 6.20
C THR A 412 -20.33 30.60 4.99
N ASP A 413 -20.74 29.39 4.60
CA ASP A 413 -20.16 28.66 3.44
C ASP A 413 -20.36 29.44 2.11
N GLU A 414 -21.33 30.41 2.07
CA GLU A 414 -21.54 31.29 0.91
C GLU A 414 -20.54 32.46 0.84
N LYS A 415 -20.02 32.94 2.00
CA LYS A 415 -19.01 33.99 2.09
C LYS A 415 -17.94 33.58 3.10
N PRO A 416 -17.04 32.63 2.76
CA PRO A 416 -16.00 32.18 3.66
C PRO A 416 -14.93 33.27 3.82
N LEU A 417 -14.63 33.61 5.07
CA LEU A 417 -13.48 34.44 5.44
C LEU A 417 -12.31 33.53 5.73
N LEU A 418 -11.45 33.32 4.73
CA LEU A 418 -10.32 32.41 4.81
C LEU A 418 -9.32 32.88 5.86
N ILE A 419 -8.86 31.94 6.66
CA ILE A 419 -7.78 32.16 7.63
C ILE A 419 -6.48 31.73 6.99
N ILE A 420 -5.54 32.64 6.91
CA ILE A 420 -4.22 32.41 6.31
C ILE A 420 -3.24 32.06 7.44
N PRO A 421 -2.37 31.05 7.24
CA PRO A 421 -1.27 30.77 8.16
C PRO A 421 -0.45 32.04 8.46
N GLY A 422 -0.10 32.22 9.73
CA GLY A 422 0.56 33.44 10.21
C GLY A 422 -0.38 34.45 10.88
N MET A 423 -1.70 34.35 10.70
CA MET A 423 -2.66 35.25 11.43
C MET A 423 -2.56 35.04 12.93
N VAL A 424 -2.54 36.14 13.67
CA VAL A 424 -2.52 36.16 15.14
C VAL A 424 -3.92 35.86 15.67
N ALA A 425 -3.98 35.04 16.70
CA ALA A 425 -5.22 34.63 17.35
C ALA A 425 -5.09 34.65 18.86
N SER A 426 -6.21 34.92 19.55
CA SER A 426 -6.36 34.65 20.97
C SER A 426 -7.20 33.40 21.16
N VAL A 427 -6.79 32.53 22.10
CA VAL A 427 -7.43 31.26 22.34
C VAL A 427 -8.01 31.24 23.74
N ASP A 428 -9.28 30.86 23.85
CA ASP A 428 -10.00 30.64 25.11
C ASP A 428 -10.26 29.13 25.25
N ILE A 429 -9.57 28.47 26.17
CA ILE A 429 -9.68 27.01 26.41
C ILE A 429 -10.57 26.78 27.63
N ILE A 430 -11.58 25.94 27.49
CA ILE A 430 -12.50 25.62 28.59
C ILE A 430 -11.82 24.63 29.53
N THR A 431 -11.42 25.10 30.70
CA THR A 431 -10.69 24.29 31.70
C THR A 431 -11.60 23.67 32.75
N GLY A 432 -12.83 24.19 32.90
CA GLY A 432 -13.77 23.64 33.85
C GLY A 432 -15.03 24.48 33.98
N LYS A 433 -15.92 24.05 34.87
CA LYS A 433 -17.14 24.78 35.21
C LYS A 433 -17.12 25.12 36.68
N LYS A 434 -17.34 26.39 37.03
CA LYS A 434 -17.44 26.84 38.43
C LYS A 434 -18.75 27.52 38.71
N THR A 435 -19.25 27.36 39.95
CA THR A 435 -20.47 28.07 40.34
C THR A 435 -20.16 29.55 40.62
N VAL A 436 -21.14 30.43 40.33
CA VAL A 436 -21.03 31.86 40.62
C VAL A 436 -20.66 32.13 42.08
N LEU A 437 -21.20 31.33 43.00
CA LEU A 437 -20.87 31.38 44.43
C LEU A 437 -19.39 31.10 44.69
N SER A 438 -18.81 30.08 44.05
CA SER A 438 -17.39 29.75 44.20
C SER A 438 -16.47 30.84 43.64
N TYR A 439 -16.89 31.48 42.57
CA TYR A 439 -16.15 32.61 41.99
C TYR A 439 -16.14 33.84 42.92
N LEU A 440 -17.30 34.22 43.51
CA LEU A 440 -17.41 35.34 44.46
C LEU A 440 -16.69 35.11 45.77
N LEU A 441 -16.62 33.83 46.24
CA LEU A 441 -15.92 33.46 47.49
C LEU A 441 -14.42 33.25 47.32
N LYS A 442 -13.92 33.08 46.10
CA LYS A 442 -12.50 32.80 45.80
C LYS A 442 -11.53 33.82 46.44
N PRO A 443 -11.76 35.17 46.34
CA PRO A 443 -10.86 36.16 46.98
C PRO A 443 -10.88 36.07 48.50
N ILE A 444 -12.03 35.76 49.11
CA ILE A 444 -12.18 35.65 50.57
C ILE A 444 -11.46 34.39 51.08
N ILE A 445 -11.62 33.26 50.36
CA ILE A 445 -10.95 31.99 50.68
C ILE A 445 -9.42 32.11 50.50
N ARG A 446 -8.97 32.82 49.47
CA ARG A 446 -7.55 33.09 49.23
C ARG A 446 -6.94 34.00 50.28
N ALA A 447 -7.62 35.10 50.67
CA ALA A 447 -7.18 35.98 51.73
C ALA A 447 -7.07 35.23 53.08
N ARG A 448 -8.01 34.31 53.38
CA ARG A 448 -7.95 33.46 54.59
C ARG A 448 -6.78 32.48 54.55
N ALA A 449 -6.50 31.85 53.40
CA ALA A 449 -5.40 30.94 53.25
C ALA A 449 -4.03 31.64 53.35
N GLU A 450 -3.90 32.83 52.78
CA GLU A 450 -2.68 33.63 52.85
C GLU A 450 -2.46 34.27 54.26
N ALA A 451 -3.53 34.69 54.98
CA ALA A 451 -3.44 35.29 56.29
C ALA A 451 -3.16 34.29 57.43
N LEU A 452 -3.37 32.98 57.23
CA LEU A 452 -3.16 31.96 58.24
C LEU A 452 -1.80 31.23 58.08
N HIS A 453 -0.96 31.61 57.11
CA HIS A 453 0.39 31.14 56.94
C HIS A 453 1.37 32.27 57.30
N GLU A 454 1.80 32.33 58.53
CA GLU A 454 3.04 33.03 58.91
C GLU A 454 4.23 32.17 58.52
N ARG A 455 5.24 32.79 57.94
CA ARG A 455 6.55 32.19 57.69
C ARG A 455 7.32 32.07 58.98
#